data_a360a8d1eb2b208129ff0ca6e82076ff
#
_entry.id   a360a8d1eb2b208129ff0ca6e82076ff
#
_cell.length_a   1.000
_cell.length_b   1.000
_cell.length_c   1.000
_cell.angle_alpha   90.00
_cell.angle_beta   90.00
_cell.angle_gamma   90.00
#
_symmetry.space_group_name_H-M   'P 1'
#
loop_
_entity.id
_entity.type
_entity.pdbx_description
1 polymer ?
#
loop_
_entity_poly.entity_id
_entity_poly.type
_entity_poly.pdbx_seq_one_letter_code
_entity_poly.pdbx_strand_id
1 'polypeptide(L)'
;MKKKNIFVLAFTAALGLSSCDMDKDPYTSYPMDKYMVDVQQFVDARQGLYDPFRTMTTGAATLAPEFMTELFMPMVFFSNTYGDMSSWNIEEANGTIETIWGNYYTMIARANYIIDSYERAKEGRGEFTEEELQKVAVIIGEAYFVRAYSYFNMALLYCDVYDKNQAETQMGLPLQLKYEPSQYAEKYPGRSTLAATYKQVLEDLTSAKSMITSEKSLNYISQHTLQAFEARVALHMKEYGKAAELSAALIGTGKYPLVKSSEDLNNLWLYDEGSEIIWQIYQAVPDEVGGSLGLPFHGQYLGASGYPYAAQRPDFHPTTALLELYGDGDMRAGVYFRQYTLDQWGVPNMFIYTFNKFPGNPLLQKSGLSTDNWYTNISEPFMIAEQYLIAAEAYLEDGNAPEAAKYLNALRSSRIQGYVNETFSDTGDLRQAIRDERTKELVGEGFHFYDLKRWKLGFNRSDTEQVTGVQLDVSYFSKLEIEAGDYRFTWPIPKAEIDANPQLKDEQNPGY
;
A
#
# COMPACT_ATOMS: atom_id res chain seq x y z
N MET A 1 -36.68 63.78 -40.58
CA MET A 1 -36.55 62.39 -40.17
C MET A 1 -35.09 61.98 -40.12
N LYS A 2 -34.20 62.57 -39.34
CA LYS A 2 -32.77 62.16 -39.24
C LYS A 2 -32.14 62.32 -37.85
N LYS A 3 -32.95 62.56 -36.79
CA LYS A 3 -32.45 62.73 -35.43
C LYS A 3 -32.88 61.61 -34.42
N LYS A 4 -33.64 60.60 -34.83
CA LYS A 4 -34.07 59.52 -33.93
C LYS A 4 -33.17 58.30 -33.95
N ASN A 5 -32.31 58.12 -34.94
CA ASN A 5 -31.49 56.89 -35.08
C ASN A 5 -30.12 56.97 -34.37
N ILE A 6 -29.71 58.17 -33.90
CA ILE A 6 -28.40 58.32 -33.22
C ILE A 6 -28.50 57.96 -31.74
N PHE A 7 -29.71 58.08 -31.11
CA PHE A 7 -29.88 57.71 -29.72
C PHE A 7 -30.02 56.22 -29.47
N VAL A 8 -30.47 55.45 -30.45
CA VAL A 8 -30.56 54.00 -30.36
C VAL A 8 -29.18 53.31 -30.49
N LEU A 9 -28.28 53.88 -31.27
CA LEU A 9 -26.90 53.31 -31.40
C LEU A 9 -26.00 53.61 -30.21
N ALA A 10 -26.28 54.69 -29.44
CA ALA A 10 -25.52 55.03 -28.23
C ALA A 10 -25.93 54.16 -27.02
N PHE A 11 -27.19 53.65 -26.98
CA PHE A 11 -27.67 52.79 -25.91
C PHE A 11 -27.30 51.32 -26.07
N THR A 12 -27.07 50.87 -27.32
CA THR A 12 -26.56 49.51 -27.62
C THR A 12 -25.04 49.37 -27.42
N ALA A 13 -24.28 50.47 -27.47
CA ALA A 13 -22.84 50.45 -27.19
C ALA A 13 -22.53 50.51 -25.68
N ALA A 14 -23.43 50.92 -24.84
CA ALA A 14 -23.26 50.97 -23.35
C ALA A 14 -23.57 49.65 -22.65
N LEU A 15 -24.21 48.69 -23.31
CA LEU A 15 -24.52 47.33 -22.76
C LEU A 15 -23.46 46.30 -23.07
N GLY A 16 -22.40 46.63 -23.81
CA GLY A 16 -21.31 45.72 -24.21
C GLY A 16 -20.07 45.73 -23.30
N LEU A 17 -20.08 46.49 -22.19
CA LEU A 17 -18.91 46.62 -21.30
C LEU A 17 -19.16 46.13 -19.87
N SER A 18 -20.22 45.36 -19.60
CA SER A 18 -20.21 44.47 -18.46
C SER A 18 -19.45 43.19 -18.89
N SER A 19 -18.13 43.26 -18.92
CA SER A 19 -17.28 42.10 -18.86
C SER A 19 -17.73 41.33 -17.60
N CYS A 20 -18.41 40.22 -17.79
CA CYS A 20 -18.51 39.24 -16.74
C CYS A 20 -17.06 38.89 -16.38
N ASP A 21 -16.74 39.12 -15.13
CA ASP A 21 -15.51 38.57 -14.52
C ASP A 21 -15.56 37.07 -14.72
N MET A 22 -14.87 36.59 -15.77
CA MET A 22 -14.81 35.15 -16.11
C MET A 22 -13.72 34.43 -15.32
N ASP A 23 -13.12 35.11 -14.35
CA ASP A 23 -12.18 34.55 -13.40
C ASP A 23 -12.89 33.96 -12.14
N LYS A 24 -14.08 33.44 -12.30
CA LYS A 24 -14.66 32.58 -11.25
C LYS A 24 -14.10 31.19 -11.41
N ASP A 25 -13.14 30.90 -10.55
CA ASP A 25 -12.68 29.54 -10.34
C ASP A 25 -13.88 28.61 -10.06
N PRO A 26 -13.91 27.39 -10.63
CA PRO A 26 -14.98 26.44 -10.34
C PRO A 26 -15.09 26.21 -8.84
N TYR A 27 -16.29 26.26 -8.29
CA TYR A 27 -16.56 26.04 -6.84
C TYR A 27 -16.08 24.68 -6.31
N THR A 28 -15.61 23.79 -7.19
CA THR A 28 -15.18 22.43 -6.86
C THR A 28 -13.68 22.19 -7.04
N SER A 29 -12.91 23.20 -7.48
CA SER A 29 -11.45 23.08 -7.59
C SER A 29 -10.79 24.34 -7.05
N TYR A 30 -9.93 24.15 -6.05
CA TYR A 30 -9.00 25.19 -5.63
C TYR A 30 -8.04 25.48 -6.79
N PRO A 31 -7.83 26.77 -7.18
CA PRO A 31 -6.78 27.09 -8.13
C PRO A 31 -5.43 26.68 -7.55
N MET A 32 -4.79 25.72 -8.15
CA MET A 32 -3.52 25.17 -7.69
C MET A 32 -2.35 26.15 -7.78
N ASP A 33 -2.55 27.34 -8.30
CA ASP A 33 -1.60 28.45 -8.32
C ASP A 33 -1.66 29.33 -7.05
N LYS A 34 -2.67 29.10 -6.18
CA LYS A 34 -2.82 29.82 -4.91
C LYS A 34 -2.44 28.92 -3.74
N TYR A 35 -1.47 29.35 -2.97
CA TYR A 35 -1.11 28.66 -1.71
C TYR A 35 -2.19 28.87 -0.64
N MET A 36 -2.23 27.97 0.34
CA MET A 36 -3.15 28.05 1.45
C MET A 36 -2.91 29.31 2.27
N VAL A 37 -3.98 29.98 2.65
CA VAL A 37 -3.93 31.29 3.34
C VAL A 37 -4.61 31.27 4.72
N ASP A 38 -5.27 30.17 5.10
CA ASP A 38 -5.89 29.99 6.40
C ASP A 38 -5.82 28.54 6.91
N VAL A 39 -6.09 28.36 8.20
CA VAL A 39 -6.02 27.05 8.88
C VAL A 39 -7.03 26.05 8.30
N GLN A 40 -8.22 26.51 7.89
CA GLN A 40 -9.26 25.63 7.38
C GLN A 40 -8.83 24.96 6.08
N GLN A 41 -8.14 25.68 5.21
CA GLN A 41 -7.61 25.12 3.97
C GLN A 41 -6.59 24.01 4.22
N PHE A 42 -5.76 24.13 5.25
CA PHE A 42 -4.86 23.03 5.67
C PHE A 42 -5.64 21.82 6.21
N VAL A 43 -6.71 22.08 6.99
CA VAL A 43 -7.57 20.99 7.49
C VAL A 43 -8.28 20.28 6.33
N ASP A 44 -8.78 21.01 5.35
CA ASP A 44 -9.42 20.44 4.16
C ASP A 44 -8.40 19.65 3.30
N ALA A 45 -7.21 20.21 3.11
CA ALA A 45 -6.12 19.55 2.37
C ALA A 45 -5.63 18.27 3.05
N ARG A 46 -5.69 18.18 4.39
CA ARG A 46 -5.39 16.97 5.15
C ARG A 46 -6.25 15.79 4.70
N GLN A 47 -7.56 16.00 4.45
CA GLN A 47 -8.43 14.94 3.93
C GLN A 47 -7.93 14.45 2.57
N GLY A 48 -7.47 15.37 1.73
CA GLY A 48 -6.86 15.06 0.44
C GLY A 48 -5.57 14.24 0.51
N LEU A 49 -4.87 14.19 1.65
CA LEU A 49 -3.73 13.29 1.85
C LEU A 49 -4.18 11.84 2.07
N TYR A 50 -5.23 11.62 2.86
CA TYR A 50 -5.67 10.29 3.25
C TYR A 50 -6.49 9.57 2.17
N ASP A 51 -7.15 10.30 1.28
CA ASP A 51 -7.94 9.73 0.19
C ASP A 51 -7.14 8.81 -0.75
N PRO A 52 -6.02 9.24 -1.37
CA PRO A 52 -5.21 8.33 -2.18
C PRO A 52 -4.54 7.23 -1.36
N PHE A 53 -4.27 7.46 -0.06
CA PHE A 53 -3.76 6.39 0.82
C PHE A 53 -4.71 5.21 0.88
N ARG A 54 -6.02 5.45 1.07
CA ARG A 54 -7.03 4.39 1.06
C ARG A 54 -6.95 3.56 -0.22
N THR A 55 -6.98 4.24 -1.36
CA THR A 55 -6.93 3.56 -2.68
C THR A 55 -5.64 2.77 -2.89
N MET A 56 -4.49 3.30 -2.45
CA MET A 56 -3.20 2.64 -2.64
C MET A 56 -3.06 1.41 -1.76
N THR A 57 -3.46 1.48 -0.50
CA THR A 57 -3.29 0.39 0.46
C THR A 57 -4.35 -0.69 0.36
N THR A 58 -5.49 -0.42 -0.28
CA THR A 58 -6.56 -1.41 -0.52
C THR A 58 -6.71 -1.80 -2.00
N GLY A 59 -5.79 -1.40 -2.86
CA GLY A 59 -5.89 -1.60 -4.29
C GLY A 59 -4.66 -2.23 -4.92
N ALA A 60 -4.39 -1.82 -6.15
CA ALA A 60 -3.38 -2.41 -7.01
C ALA A 60 -1.96 -2.42 -6.41
N ALA A 61 -1.60 -1.40 -5.63
CA ALA A 61 -0.26 -1.33 -5.04
C ALA A 61 0.01 -2.43 -3.98
N THR A 62 -1.05 -2.99 -3.38
CA THR A 62 -0.99 -4.14 -2.47
C THR A 62 -1.19 -5.45 -3.21
N LEU A 63 -2.21 -5.52 -4.07
CA LEU A 63 -2.65 -6.77 -4.68
C LEU A 63 -1.76 -7.22 -5.86
N ALA A 64 -1.26 -6.28 -6.68
CA ALA A 64 -0.45 -6.68 -7.83
C ALA A 64 0.87 -7.37 -7.42
N PRO A 65 1.66 -6.85 -6.46
CA PRO A 65 2.82 -7.57 -5.94
C PRO A 65 2.46 -8.92 -5.33
N GLU A 66 1.35 -9.03 -4.61
CA GLU A 66 0.91 -10.28 -3.99
C GLU A 66 0.64 -11.37 -5.02
N PHE A 67 -0.09 -11.04 -6.11
CA PHE A 67 -0.40 -11.99 -7.18
C PHE A 67 0.79 -12.34 -8.08
N MET A 68 1.90 -11.64 -7.96
CA MET A 68 3.16 -12.01 -8.62
C MET A 68 3.94 -13.10 -7.88
N THR A 69 3.49 -13.53 -6.69
CA THR A 69 4.16 -14.55 -5.89
C THR A 69 3.59 -15.96 -6.12
N GLU A 70 4.14 -16.95 -5.47
CA GLU A 70 3.66 -18.34 -5.48
C GLU A 70 2.48 -18.58 -4.56
N LEU A 71 2.08 -17.59 -3.76
CA LEU A 71 1.07 -17.78 -2.72
C LEU A 71 -0.35 -17.96 -3.26
N PHE A 72 -0.64 -17.33 -4.40
CA PHE A 72 -1.96 -17.37 -5.02
C PHE A 72 -1.88 -17.80 -6.48
N MET A 73 -2.90 -18.54 -6.91
CA MET A 73 -3.06 -19.00 -8.27
C MET A 73 -4.35 -18.45 -8.87
N PRO A 74 -4.32 -17.91 -10.11
CA PRO A 74 -5.53 -17.47 -10.77
C PRO A 74 -6.43 -18.64 -11.12
N MET A 75 -7.74 -18.44 -10.98
CA MET A 75 -8.78 -19.42 -11.37
C MET A 75 -8.94 -19.45 -12.90
N VAL A 76 -9.30 -20.59 -13.46
CA VAL A 76 -9.50 -20.79 -14.91
C VAL A 76 -10.45 -19.76 -15.55
N PHE A 77 -11.39 -19.22 -14.78
CA PHE A 77 -12.37 -18.23 -15.24
C PHE A 77 -12.22 -16.88 -14.54
N PHE A 78 -11.01 -16.55 -14.08
CA PHE A 78 -10.78 -15.24 -13.53
C PHE A 78 -10.99 -14.14 -14.61
N SER A 79 -11.41 -12.99 -14.18
CA SER A 79 -11.73 -11.86 -15.09
C SER A 79 -10.50 -11.19 -15.71
N ASN A 80 -9.36 -11.89 -15.77
CA ASN A 80 -8.02 -11.37 -16.10
C ASN A 80 -7.55 -10.23 -15.16
N THR A 81 -8.09 -10.20 -13.95
CA THR A 81 -7.67 -9.26 -12.90
C THR A 81 -6.20 -9.46 -12.62
N TYR A 82 -5.38 -8.42 -12.80
CA TYR A 82 -3.92 -8.49 -12.68
C TYR A 82 -3.24 -9.62 -13.48
N GLY A 83 -3.85 -10.06 -14.60
CA GLY A 83 -3.36 -11.22 -15.37
C GLY A 83 -1.93 -11.08 -15.86
N ASP A 84 -1.55 -9.91 -16.38
CA ASP A 84 -0.17 -9.64 -16.82
C ASP A 84 0.81 -9.67 -15.65
N MET A 85 0.41 -9.15 -14.48
CA MET A 85 1.23 -9.18 -13.26
C MET A 85 1.41 -10.62 -12.78
N SER A 86 0.31 -11.37 -12.62
CA SER A 86 0.37 -12.75 -12.11
C SER A 86 1.11 -13.71 -13.05
N SER A 87 1.14 -13.44 -14.36
CA SER A 87 1.90 -14.22 -15.35
C SER A 87 3.32 -13.70 -15.59
N TRP A 88 3.74 -12.63 -14.89
CA TRP A 88 5.03 -11.97 -15.08
C TRP A 88 5.27 -11.45 -16.49
N ASN A 89 4.20 -11.17 -17.24
CA ASN A 89 4.26 -10.50 -18.54
C ASN A 89 4.31 -8.97 -18.35
N ILE A 90 5.45 -8.49 -17.87
CA ILE A 90 5.65 -7.11 -17.46
C ILE A 90 6.33 -6.34 -18.57
N GLU A 91 5.65 -5.28 -19.03
CA GLU A 91 6.13 -4.36 -20.07
C GLU A 91 6.03 -2.91 -19.60
N GLU A 92 6.80 -2.01 -20.21
CA GLU A 92 6.78 -0.56 -19.90
C GLU A 92 5.39 0.09 -20.06
N ALA A 93 4.55 -0.45 -20.96
CA ALA A 93 3.21 0.04 -21.23
C ALA A 93 2.12 -0.62 -20.34
N ASN A 94 2.51 -1.35 -19.28
CA ASN A 94 1.56 -2.00 -18.39
C ASN A 94 0.74 -0.98 -17.58
N GLY A 95 -0.58 -0.97 -17.78
CA GLY A 95 -1.48 0.02 -17.16
C GLY A 95 -1.55 -0.05 -15.63
N THR A 96 -1.33 -1.23 -15.01
CA THR A 96 -1.27 -1.37 -13.55
C THR A 96 -0.03 -0.66 -13.00
N ILE A 97 1.11 -0.87 -13.62
CA ILE A 97 2.40 -0.24 -13.26
C ILE A 97 2.31 1.28 -13.40
N GLU A 98 1.76 1.76 -14.54
CA GLU A 98 1.54 3.18 -14.81
C GLU A 98 0.61 3.82 -13.76
N THR A 99 -0.49 3.16 -13.44
CA THR A 99 -1.48 3.64 -12.46
C THR A 99 -0.85 3.77 -11.05
N ILE A 100 -0.07 2.78 -10.62
CA ILE A 100 0.59 2.80 -9.31
C ILE A 100 1.62 3.93 -9.24
N TRP A 101 2.43 4.08 -10.28
CA TRP A 101 3.40 5.19 -10.40
C TRP A 101 2.72 6.55 -10.30
N GLY A 102 1.71 6.80 -11.14
CA GLY A 102 0.97 8.06 -11.17
C GLY A 102 0.28 8.41 -9.86
N ASN A 103 -0.28 7.41 -9.18
CA ASN A 103 -0.92 7.61 -7.88
C ASN A 103 0.08 8.00 -6.79
N TYR A 104 1.26 7.38 -6.72
CA TYR A 104 2.30 7.79 -5.78
C TYR A 104 2.79 9.20 -6.05
N TYR A 105 3.03 9.57 -7.31
CA TYR A 105 3.41 10.95 -7.63
C TYR A 105 2.29 11.95 -7.34
N THR A 106 1.02 11.55 -7.46
CA THR A 106 -0.12 12.37 -7.01
C THR A 106 -0.08 12.60 -5.50
N MET A 107 0.22 11.56 -4.71
CA MET A 107 0.41 11.68 -3.26
C MET A 107 1.57 12.63 -2.91
N ILE A 108 2.70 12.48 -3.61
CA ILE A 108 3.88 13.35 -3.46
C ILE A 108 3.55 14.80 -3.80
N ALA A 109 2.81 15.05 -4.89
CA ALA A 109 2.41 16.40 -5.29
C ALA A 109 1.50 17.06 -4.25
N ARG A 110 0.50 16.32 -3.72
CA ARG A 110 -0.38 16.81 -2.63
C ARG A 110 0.44 17.12 -1.36
N ALA A 111 1.37 16.25 -0.99
CA ALA A 111 2.26 16.49 0.15
C ALA A 111 3.12 17.74 -0.06
N ASN A 112 3.74 17.87 -1.22
CA ASN A 112 4.55 19.05 -1.58
C ASN A 112 3.73 20.34 -1.52
N TYR A 113 2.50 20.32 -2.03
CA TYR A 113 1.61 21.50 -1.98
C TYR A 113 1.35 21.98 -0.56
N ILE A 114 1.09 21.04 0.36
CA ILE A 114 0.89 21.34 1.78
C ILE A 114 2.17 21.89 2.43
N ILE A 115 3.30 21.23 2.19
CA ILE A 115 4.61 21.62 2.73
C ILE A 115 5.02 23.02 2.23
N ASP A 116 4.92 23.27 0.92
CA ASP A 116 5.29 24.54 0.32
C ASP A 116 4.35 25.69 0.78
N SER A 117 3.05 25.40 0.97
CA SER A 117 2.10 26.36 1.52
C SER A 117 2.49 26.79 2.94
N TYR A 118 2.90 25.82 3.78
CA TYR A 118 3.35 26.10 5.13
C TYR A 118 4.65 26.92 5.18
N GLU A 119 5.63 26.57 4.35
CA GLU A 119 6.89 27.34 4.31
C GLU A 119 6.64 28.79 3.89
N ARG A 120 5.72 29.02 2.94
CA ARG A 120 5.31 30.39 2.55
C ARG A 120 4.55 31.11 3.65
N ALA A 121 3.71 30.40 4.42
CA ALA A 121 3.02 30.98 5.57
C ALA A 121 4.03 31.46 6.63
N LYS A 122 5.07 30.67 6.89
CA LYS A 122 6.18 31.02 7.80
C LYS A 122 6.98 32.24 7.33
N GLU A 123 7.16 32.41 6.02
CA GLU A 123 7.84 33.58 5.44
C GLU A 123 7.00 34.88 5.53
N GLY A 124 5.86 34.86 6.20
CA GLY A 124 4.98 36.01 6.35
C GLY A 124 4.22 36.41 5.10
N ARG A 125 4.06 35.50 4.16
CA ARG A 125 3.27 35.67 2.93
C ARG A 125 1.80 35.31 3.11
N GLY A 126 1.36 35.00 4.32
CA GLY A 126 -0.01 34.76 4.77
C GLY A 126 -0.29 35.52 6.07
N GLU A 127 -1.55 35.59 6.49
CA GLU A 127 -1.98 36.25 7.73
C GLU A 127 -1.99 35.26 8.93
N PHE A 128 -1.04 34.28 8.96
CA PHE A 128 -0.98 33.28 10.03
C PHE A 128 -0.29 33.83 11.28
N THR A 129 -0.94 33.63 12.42
CA THR A 129 -0.32 33.80 13.73
C THR A 129 0.54 32.58 14.08
N GLU A 130 1.46 32.73 15.04
CA GLU A 130 2.28 31.62 15.55
C GLU A 130 1.42 30.46 16.08
N GLU A 131 0.29 30.78 16.76
CA GLU A 131 -0.66 29.77 17.25
C GLU A 131 -1.31 28.97 16.11
N GLU A 132 -1.66 29.62 15.01
CA GLU A 132 -2.22 28.96 13.82
C GLU A 132 -1.17 28.10 13.11
N LEU A 133 0.07 28.56 12.99
CA LEU A 133 1.18 27.77 12.46
C LEU A 133 1.42 26.50 13.30
N GLN A 134 1.32 26.60 14.62
CA GLN A 134 1.43 25.43 15.51
C GLN A 134 0.25 24.46 15.34
N LYS A 135 -0.97 24.93 15.11
CA LYS A 135 -2.14 24.09 14.86
C LYS A 135 -2.01 23.28 13.56
N VAL A 136 -1.43 23.85 12.54
CA VAL A 136 -1.24 23.15 11.26
C VAL A 136 0.01 22.30 11.21
N ALA A 137 0.99 22.50 12.11
CA ALA A 137 2.26 21.78 12.09
C ALA A 137 2.11 20.26 12.03
N VAL A 138 1.11 19.69 12.73
CA VAL A 138 0.84 18.25 12.68
C VAL A 138 0.44 17.79 11.28
N ILE A 139 -0.31 18.60 10.53
CA ILE A 139 -0.73 18.31 9.16
C ILE A 139 0.48 18.30 8.22
N ILE A 140 1.43 19.21 8.46
CA ILE A 140 2.69 19.25 7.71
C ILE A 140 3.53 17.99 8.01
N GLY A 141 3.58 17.59 9.28
CA GLY A 141 4.23 16.33 9.68
C GLY A 141 3.62 15.11 8.96
N GLU A 142 2.29 15.07 8.82
CA GLU A 142 1.60 14.03 8.04
C GLU A 142 1.94 14.12 6.54
N ALA A 143 2.06 15.31 5.98
CA ALA A 143 2.47 15.50 4.59
C ALA A 143 3.90 14.99 4.34
N TYR A 144 4.83 15.27 5.24
CA TYR A 144 6.18 14.68 5.18
C TYR A 144 6.15 13.15 5.26
N PHE A 145 5.35 12.58 6.15
CA PHE A 145 5.19 11.13 6.22
C PHE A 145 4.63 10.54 4.91
N VAL A 146 3.60 11.17 4.31
CA VAL A 146 3.00 10.72 3.04
C VAL A 146 4.06 10.71 1.93
N ARG A 147 4.90 11.73 1.86
CA ARG A 147 5.99 11.80 0.88
C ARG A 147 7.04 10.72 1.11
N ALA A 148 7.47 10.53 2.35
CA ALA A 148 8.40 9.46 2.73
C ALA A 148 7.86 8.06 2.39
N TYR A 149 6.60 7.80 2.74
CA TYR A 149 5.92 6.54 2.46
C TYR A 149 5.83 6.28 0.95
N SER A 150 5.47 7.31 0.18
CA SER A 150 5.35 7.20 -1.28
C SER A 150 6.70 6.86 -1.92
N TYR A 151 7.76 7.61 -1.62
CA TYR A 151 9.09 7.32 -2.15
C TYR A 151 9.63 5.95 -1.72
N PHE A 152 9.40 5.54 -0.48
CA PHE A 152 9.83 4.24 -0.02
C PHE A 152 9.14 3.10 -0.79
N ASN A 153 7.80 3.11 -0.90
CA ASN A 153 7.09 2.05 -1.61
C ASN A 153 7.39 2.05 -3.12
N MET A 154 7.55 3.22 -3.73
CA MET A 154 8.04 3.31 -5.11
C MET A 154 9.44 2.72 -5.26
N ALA A 155 10.35 2.96 -4.31
CA ALA A 155 11.68 2.38 -4.37
C ALA A 155 11.64 0.84 -4.29
N LEU A 156 10.73 0.25 -3.52
CA LEU A 156 10.54 -1.19 -3.46
C LEU A 156 10.12 -1.79 -4.80
N LEU A 157 9.30 -1.07 -5.58
CA LEU A 157 8.78 -1.51 -6.88
C LEU A 157 9.75 -1.21 -8.03
N TYR A 158 10.21 0.03 -8.13
CA TYR A 158 10.88 0.57 -9.33
C TYR A 158 12.40 0.71 -9.20
N CYS A 159 12.98 0.34 -8.06
CA CYS A 159 14.42 0.36 -7.85
C CYS A 159 14.92 -1.01 -7.40
N ASP A 160 16.22 -1.26 -7.53
CA ASP A 160 16.85 -2.45 -7.00
C ASP A 160 16.80 -2.51 -5.46
N VAL A 161 17.15 -3.69 -4.92
CA VAL A 161 17.35 -3.84 -3.47
C VAL A 161 18.47 -2.90 -3.02
N TYR A 162 18.20 -2.16 -1.94
CA TYR A 162 19.20 -1.28 -1.35
C TYR A 162 20.45 -2.06 -0.92
N ASP A 163 21.59 -1.63 -1.44
CA ASP A 163 22.90 -2.11 -1.01
C ASP A 163 23.76 -0.89 -0.68
N LYS A 164 24.14 -0.77 0.59
CA LYS A 164 24.93 0.37 1.09
C LYS A 164 26.21 0.64 0.29
N ASN A 165 26.82 -0.42 -0.27
CA ASN A 165 28.05 -0.31 -1.03
C ASN A 165 27.82 0.15 -2.50
N GLN A 166 26.60 0.07 -2.99
CA GLN A 166 26.22 0.37 -4.38
C GLN A 166 25.18 1.48 -4.50
N ALA A 167 24.50 1.84 -3.42
CA ALA A 167 23.36 2.76 -3.43
C ALA A 167 23.66 4.14 -4.05
N GLU A 168 24.92 4.59 -3.99
CA GLU A 168 25.36 5.85 -4.62
C GLU A 168 25.44 5.75 -6.17
N THR A 169 25.42 4.54 -6.72
CA THR A 169 25.45 4.28 -8.16
C THR A 169 24.21 3.57 -8.68
N GLN A 170 23.41 2.96 -7.80
CA GLN A 170 22.12 2.38 -8.17
C GLN A 170 21.14 3.49 -8.53
N MET A 171 20.28 3.23 -9.52
CA MET A 171 19.23 4.15 -9.93
C MET A 171 18.13 4.23 -8.87
N GLY A 172 17.85 5.42 -8.39
CA GLY A 172 16.74 5.74 -7.49
C GLY A 172 15.53 6.25 -8.26
N LEU A 173 14.81 7.19 -7.67
CA LEU A 173 13.59 7.79 -8.23
C LEU A 173 13.80 9.25 -8.64
N PRO A 174 13.01 9.80 -9.56
CA PRO A 174 12.91 11.24 -9.75
C PRO A 174 12.39 11.91 -8.47
N LEU A 175 13.24 12.72 -7.81
CA LEU A 175 12.87 13.37 -6.55
C LEU A 175 12.22 14.73 -6.81
N GLN A 176 10.88 14.74 -6.83
CA GLN A 176 10.09 15.97 -6.89
C GLN A 176 9.81 16.43 -5.45
N LEU A 177 10.51 17.45 -4.99
CA LEU A 177 10.44 17.91 -3.59
C LEU A 177 9.67 19.22 -3.42
N LYS A 178 9.21 19.82 -4.51
CA LYS A 178 8.45 21.06 -4.53
C LYS A 178 7.18 20.91 -5.35
N TYR A 179 6.16 21.66 -4.98
CA TYR A 179 4.96 21.78 -5.77
C TYR A 179 5.18 22.82 -6.88
N GLU A 180 5.65 22.36 -8.01
CA GLU A 180 5.92 23.19 -9.20
C GLU A 180 5.26 22.56 -10.43
N PRO A 181 3.91 22.64 -10.57
CA PRO A 181 3.24 22.12 -11.74
C PRO A 181 3.77 22.88 -12.97
N SER A 182 4.39 22.17 -13.87
CA SER A 182 4.99 22.75 -15.08
C SER A 182 4.52 21.98 -16.30
N GLN A 183 4.19 22.71 -17.36
CA GLN A 183 3.99 22.13 -18.68
C GLN A 183 5.31 21.98 -19.46
N TYR A 184 6.44 22.36 -18.85
CA TYR A 184 7.77 22.31 -19.48
C TYR A 184 8.49 21.05 -19.01
N ALA A 185 8.53 20.05 -19.87
CA ALA A 185 9.12 18.74 -19.57
C ALA A 185 10.60 18.79 -19.16
N GLU A 186 11.34 19.79 -19.64
CA GLU A 186 12.75 20.00 -19.29
C GLU A 186 12.98 20.39 -17.82
N LYS A 187 11.93 20.71 -17.08
CA LYS A 187 12.01 21.02 -15.64
C LYS A 187 11.79 19.80 -14.74
N TYR A 188 11.34 18.69 -15.29
CA TYR A 188 11.17 17.47 -14.50
C TYR A 188 12.55 16.87 -14.18
N PRO A 189 12.76 16.34 -12.96
CA PRO A 189 14.02 15.72 -12.60
C PRO A 189 14.20 14.37 -13.32
N GLY A 190 15.44 14.03 -13.64
CA GLY A 190 15.84 12.65 -13.93
C GLY A 190 15.88 11.81 -12.65
N ARG A 191 16.27 10.55 -12.78
CA ARG A 191 16.41 9.66 -11.62
C ARG A 191 17.55 10.12 -10.71
N SER A 192 17.30 10.11 -9.42
CA SER A 192 18.33 10.27 -8.41
C SER A 192 19.12 8.97 -8.21
N THR A 193 20.11 8.96 -7.33
CA THR A 193 20.65 7.70 -6.83
C THR A 193 19.71 7.06 -5.82
N LEU A 194 19.82 5.74 -5.65
CA LEU A 194 19.04 5.02 -4.64
C LEU A 194 19.39 5.50 -3.23
N ALA A 195 20.67 5.84 -2.97
CA ALA A 195 21.09 6.47 -1.72
C ALA A 195 20.38 7.80 -1.47
N ALA A 196 20.26 8.66 -2.50
CA ALA A 196 19.56 9.93 -2.39
C ALA A 196 18.05 9.73 -2.14
N THR A 197 17.43 8.71 -2.76
CA THR A 197 16.02 8.37 -2.54
C THR A 197 15.78 7.97 -1.08
N TYR A 198 16.56 7.05 -0.52
CA TYR A 198 16.42 6.63 0.88
C TYR A 198 16.80 7.74 1.87
N LYS A 199 17.79 8.57 1.53
CA LYS A 199 18.12 9.74 2.31
C LYS A 199 16.92 10.69 2.43
N GLN A 200 16.22 10.95 1.31
CA GLN A 200 15.00 11.78 1.32
C GLN A 200 13.90 11.18 2.18
N VAL A 201 13.68 9.86 2.13
CA VAL A 201 12.73 9.17 3.00
C VAL A 201 13.06 9.41 4.48
N LEU A 202 14.30 9.31 4.87
CA LEU A 202 14.74 9.52 6.27
C LEU A 202 14.68 10.99 6.71
N GLU A 203 14.96 11.93 5.82
CA GLU A 203 14.82 13.36 6.07
C GLU A 203 13.36 13.76 6.30
N ASP A 204 12.46 13.24 5.48
CA ASP A 204 11.03 13.45 5.62
C ASP A 204 10.49 12.82 6.92
N LEU A 205 10.93 11.62 7.27
CA LEU A 205 10.61 11.01 8.56
C LEU A 205 11.09 11.85 9.75
N THR A 206 12.29 12.41 9.66
CA THR A 206 12.83 13.30 10.68
C THR A 206 11.97 14.55 10.84
N SER A 207 11.55 15.15 9.73
CA SER A 207 10.64 16.30 9.71
C SER A 207 9.29 15.95 10.32
N ALA A 208 8.69 14.81 9.92
CA ALA A 208 7.43 14.32 10.47
C ALA A 208 7.51 14.11 11.99
N LYS A 209 8.56 13.48 12.48
CA LYS A 209 8.79 13.24 13.93
C LYS A 209 8.88 14.54 14.74
N SER A 210 9.44 15.60 14.15
CA SER A 210 9.55 16.90 14.83
C SER A 210 8.22 17.63 14.99
N MET A 211 7.23 17.32 14.14
CA MET A 211 5.94 18.02 14.06
C MET A 211 4.78 17.23 14.64
N ILE A 212 4.80 15.91 14.58
CA ILE A 212 3.75 15.05 15.13
C ILE A 212 4.07 14.80 16.59
N THR A 213 3.20 15.26 17.48
CA THR A 213 3.39 15.15 18.94
C THR A 213 2.59 14.03 19.59
N SER A 214 1.54 13.52 18.92
CA SER A 214 0.75 12.41 19.45
C SER A 214 1.56 11.13 19.49
N GLU A 215 1.68 10.52 20.66
CA GLU A 215 2.40 9.28 20.83
C GLU A 215 1.70 8.11 20.14
N LYS A 216 0.37 7.98 20.33
CA LYS A 216 -0.49 6.94 19.76
C LYS A 216 -1.76 7.55 19.20
N SER A 217 -2.15 7.13 18.02
CA SER A 217 -3.44 7.43 17.41
C SER A 217 -3.85 6.27 16.51
N LEU A 218 -5.11 5.88 16.55
CA LEU A 218 -5.61 4.82 15.68
C LEU A 218 -5.75 5.31 14.23
N ASN A 219 -6.35 6.47 14.04
CA ASN A 219 -6.80 6.97 12.73
C ASN A 219 -5.88 8.03 12.11
N TYR A 220 -4.92 8.54 12.86
CA TYR A 220 -3.98 9.55 12.39
C TYR A 220 -2.54 9.09 12.63
N ILE A 221 -1.63 9.62 11.84
CA ILE A 221 -0.21 9.33 11.97
C ILE A 221 0.28 9.80 13.35
N SER A 222 0.99 8.94 14.06
CA SER A 222 1.50 9.15 15.41
C SER A 222 2.98 8.81 15.49
N GLN A 223 3.62 9.12 16.63
CA GLN A 223 5.03 8.75 16.86
C GLN A 223 5.25 7.24 16.73
N HIS A 224 4.30 6.42 17.19
CA HIS A 224 4.39 4.97 17.03
C HIS A 224 4.24 4.53 15.57
N THR A 225 3.40 5.19 14.77
CA THR A 225 3.30 4.98 13.32
C THR A 225 4.63 5.28 12.63
N LEU A 226 5.24 6.43 12.96
CA LEU A 226 6.54 6.83 12.43
C LEU A 226 7.65 5.87 12.83
N GLN A 227 7.64 5.37 14.08
CA GLN A 227 8.60 4.39 14.56
C GLN A 227 8.45 3.04 13.85
N ALA A 228 7.23 2.54 13.67
CA ALA A 228 6.95 1.30 12.95
C ALA A 228 7.41 1.41 11.48
N PHE A 229 7.15 2.53 10.83
CA PHE A 229 7.60 2.76 9.46
C PHE A 229 9.13 2.88 9.38
N GLU A 230 9.78 3.58 10.27
CA GLU A 230 11.24 3.67 10.29
C GLU A 230 11.90 2.31 10.50
N ALA A 231 11.32 1.43 11.33
CA ALA A 231 11.80 0.07 11.51
C ALA A 231 11.73 -0.73 10.21
N ARG A 232 10.62 -0.60 9.45
CA ARG A 232 10.45 -1.21 8.13
C ARG A 232 11.48 -0.68 7.13
N VAL A 233 11.68 0.63 7.07
CA VAL A 233 12.70 1.26 6.21
C VAL A 233 14.10 0.75 6.56
N ALA A 234 14.45 0.72 7.85
CA ALA A 234 15.76 0.24 8.33
C ALA A 234 15.99 -1.24 7.98
N LEU A 235 14.95 -2.11 8.05
CA LEU A 235 15.03 -3.50 7.62
C LEU A 235 15.39 -3.60 6.13
N HIS A 236 14.72 -2.83 5.26
CA HIS A 236 15.00 -2.82 3.82
C HIS A 236 16.37 -2.20 3.48
N MET A 237 16.86 -1.27 4.28
CA MET A 237 18.23 -0.73 4.18
C MET A 237 19.29 -1.68 4.74
N LYS A 238 18.90 -2.80 5.34
CA LYS A 238 19.76 -3.74 6.07
C LYS A 238 20.50 -3.09 7.26
N GLU A 239 19.91 -2.02 7.82
CA GLU A 239 20.34 -1.43 9.09
C GLU A 239 19.73 -2.23 10.24
N TYR A 240 20.17 -3.50 10.35
CA TYR A 240 19.51 -4.49 11.20
C TYR A 240 19.51 -4.11 12.69
N GLY A 241 20.62 -3.60 13.22
CA GLY A 241 20.65 -3.12 14.61
C GLY A 241 19.61 -2.04 14.90
N LYS A 242 19.42 -1.07 13.97
CA LYS A 242 18.41 -0.03 14.09
C LYS A 242 16.99 -0.57 13.96
N ALA A 243 16.75 -1.46 12.99
CA ALA A 243 15.44 -2.08 12.80
C ALA A 243 15.01 -2.88 14.04
N ALA A 244 15.94 -3.67 14.61
CA ALA A 244 15.71 -4.43 15.84
C ALA A 244 15.40 -3.52 17.03
N GLU A 245 16.19 -2.47 17.26
CA GLU A 245 15.99 -1.51 18.35
C GLU A 245 14.62 -0.83 18.28
N LEU A 246 14.26 -0.29 17.11
CA LEU A 246 12.98 0.41 16.90
C LEU A 246 11.79 -0.51 17.14
N SER A 247 11.80 -1.72 16.55
CA SER A 247 10.72 -2.69 16.71
C SER A 247 10.62 -3.20 18.15
N ALA A 248 11.74 -3.56 18.76
CA ALA A 248 11.77 -4.01 20.15
C ALA A 248 11.29 -2.94 21.12
N ALA A 249 11.65 -1.67 20.90
CA ALA A 249 11.19 -0.56 21.73
C ALA A 249 9.67 -0.36 21.62
N LEU A 250 9.10 -0.46 20.38
CA LEU A 250 7.66 -0.34 20.18
C LEU A 250 6.89 -1.50 20.83
N ILE A 251 7.36 -2.73 20.68
CA ILE A 251 6.82 -3.91 21.38
C ILE A 251 6.91 -3.72 22.90
N GLY A 252 8.06 -3.22 23.40
CA GLY A 252 8.32 -2.99 24.80
C GLY A 252 7.38 -1.97 25.45
N THR A 253 6.68 -1.13 24.69
CA THR A 253 5.66 -0.21 25.22
C THR A 253 4.47 -0.96 25.85
N GLY A 254 4.21 -2.21 25.41
CA GLY A 254 3.05 -3.00 25.83
C GLY A 254 1.70 -2.44 25.39
N LYS A 255 1.67 -1.40 24.54
CA LYS A 255 0.43 -0.72 24.12
C LYS A 255 -0.32 -1.45 23.02
N TYR A 256 0.30 -2.44 22.40
CA TYR A 256 -0.22 -3.24 21.30
C TYR A 256 -0.05 -4.73 21.58
N PRO A 257 -0.82 -5.30 22.53
CA PRO A 257 -0.71 -6.72 22.85
C PRO A 257 -1.20 -7.58 21.68
N LEU A 258 -0.48 -8.66 21.40
CA LEU A 258 -0.90 -9.66 20.40
C LEU A 258 -2.22 -10.32 20.84
N VAL A 259 -3.12 -10.52 19.90
CA VAL A 259 -4.35 -11.30 20.12
C VAL A 259 -3.99 -12.79 20.28
N LYS A 260 -4.75 -13.51 21.11
CA LYS A 260 -4.43 -14.89 21.52
C LYS A 260 -5.59 -15.86 21.32
N SER A 261 -6.69 -15.41 20.74
CA SER A 261 -7.83 -16.26 20.44
C SER A 261 -8.22 -16.14 18.97
N SER A 262 -8.80 -17.22 18.43
CA SER A 262 -9.36 -17.21 17.07
C SER A 262 -10.49 -16.19 16.93
N GLU A 263 -11.25 -15.93 18.01
CA GLU A 263 -12.32 -14.93 18.02
C GLU A 263 -11.75 -13.51 17.87
N ASP A 264 -10.74 -13.14 18.66
CA ASP A 264 -10.11 -11.83 18.58
C ASP A 264 -9.42 -11.63 17.23
N LEU A 265 -8.75 -12.69 16.70
CA LEU A 265 -8.13 -12.63 15.38
C LEU A 265 -9.18 -12.48 14.27
N ASN A 266 -10.30 -13.18 14.38
CA ASN A 266 -11.40 -13.01 13.42
C ASN A 266 -12.02 -11.61 13.51
N ASN A 267 -12.20 -11.06 14.71
CA ASN A 267 -12.74 -9.71 14.87
C ASN A 267 -11.78 -8.64 14.33
N LEU A 268 -10.48 -8.85 14.47
CA LEU A 268 -9.46 -7.97 13.92
C LEU A 268 -9.65 -7.77 12.39
N TRP A 269 -9.90 -8.85 11.66
CA TRP A 269 -10.05 -8.81 10.21
C TRP A 269 -11.50 -8.61 9.71
N LEU A 270 -12.50 -8.93 10.55
CA LEU A 270 -13.91 -8.76 10.18
C LEU A 270 -14.42 -7.34 10.46
N TYR A 271 -13.99 -6.75 11.56
CA TYR A 271 -14.46 -5.44 12.03
C TYR A 271 -13.38 -4.37 11.95
N ASP A 272 -12.17 -4.73 11.52
CA ASP A 272 -11.01 -3.82 11.50
C ASP A 272 -10.75 -3.23 12.91
N GLU A 273 -10.95 -4.04 13.95
CA GLU A 273 -10.82 -3.65 15.35
C GLU A 273 -9.94 -4.64 16.11
N GLY A 274 -8.88 -4.14 16.74
CA GLY A 274 -8.00 -5.00 17.54
C GLY A 274 -6.88 -4.27 18.24
N SER A 275 -6.32 -4.96 19.24
CA SER A 275 -5.20 -4.42 20.04
C SER A 275 -3.87 -4.33 19.28
N GLU A 276 -3.75 -5.04 18.17
CA GLU A 276 -2.51 -5.11 17.38
C GLU A 276 -2.34 -3.93 16.43
N ILE A 277 -3.39 -3.15 16.17
CA ILE A 277 -3.38 -2.07 15.18
C ILE A 277 -2.59 -0.87 15.72
N ILE A 278 -1.47 -0.55 15.08
CA ILE A 278 -0.68 0.65 15.37
C ILE A 278 -1.30 1.85 14.68
N TRP A 279 -1.72 1.67 13.42
CA TRP A 279 -2.38 2.70 12.64
C TRP A 279 -3.27 2.08 11.57
N GLN A 280 -4.47 2.63 11.43
CA GLN A 280 -5.39 2.33 10.34
C GLN A 280 -5.79 3.62 9.61
N ILE A 281 -6.16 3.48 8.34
CA ILE A 281 -6.57 4.64 7.54
C ILE A 281 -8.05 4.88 7.75
N TYR A 282 -8.40 5.99 8.40
CA TYR A 282 -9.78 6.35 8.68
C TYR A 282 -10.65 6.33 7.42
N GLN A 283 -11.85 5.76 7.55
CA GLN A 283 -12.87 5.74 6.51
C GLN A 283 -14.21 6.19 7.10
N ALA A 284 -14.80 7.23 6.52
CA ALA A 284 -16.15 7.66 6.86
C ALA A 284 -17.17 6.98 5.96
N VAL A 285 -18.05 6.19 6.56
CA VAL A 285 -19.18 5.60 5.84
C VAL A 285 -20.26 6.69 5.64
N PRO A 286 -20.81 6.84 4.46
CA PRO A 286 -20.71 6.00 3.27
C PRO A 286 -19.77 6.52 2.18
N ASP A 287 -19.16 7.65 2.34
CA ASP A 287 -18.64 8.46 1.24
C ASP A 287 -17.13 8.30 1.01
N GLU A 288 -16.41 7.72 1.99
CA GLU A 288 -14.95 7.57 1.97
C GLU A 288 -14.50 6.11 2.02
N VAL A 289 -15.31 5.19 1.48
CA VAL A 289 -14.98 3.77 1.46
C VAL A 289 -13.89 3.52 0.41
N GLY A 290 -12.79 2.87 0.81
CA GLY A 290 -11.67 2.51 -0.05
C GLY A 290 -11.98 1.38 -1.02
N GLY A 291 -10.95 0.86 -1.67
CA GLY A 291 -11.03 -0.33 -2.52
C GLY A 291 -11.40 -1.59 -1.73
N SER A 292 -11.65 -2.67 -2.45
CA SER A 292 -12.01 -3.95 -1.87
C SER A 292 -10.85 -4.94 -1.98
N LEU A 293 -10.06 -5.09 -0.91
CA LEU A 293 -8.96 -6.07 -0.85
C LEU A 293 -9.46 -7.50 -1.01
N GLY A 294 -10.62 -7.79 -0.46
CA GLY A 294 -11.19 -9.13 -0.50
C GLY A 294 -11.78 -9.54 -1.83
N LEU A 295 -12.12 -8.59 -2.73
CA LEU A 295 -12.86 -8.87 -3.95
C LEU A 295 -12.20 -9.94 -4.86
N PRO A 296 -10.89 -9.90 -5.15
CA PRO A 296 -10.26 -10.91 -6.00
C PRO A 296 -10.24 -12.32 -5.37
N PHE A 297 -10.35 -12.41 -4.06
CA PHE A 297 -10.32 -13.67 -3.32
C PHE A 297 -11.71 -14.27 -3.09
N HIS A 298 -12.76 -13.45 -3.14
CA HIS A 298 -14.14 -13.90 -2.92
C HIS A 298 -14.97 -13.89 -4.21
N GLY A 299 -14.62 -13.03 -5.15
CA GLY A 299 -15.34 -12.83 -6.41
C GLY A 299 -16.68 -12.13 -6.25
N GLN A 300 -17.35 -11.89 -7.36
CA GLN A 300 -18.66 -11.25 -7.35
C GLN A 300 -19.75 -12.23 -6.91
N TYR A 301 -20.64 -11.78 -6.03
CA TYR A 301 -21.83 -12.51 -5.65
C TYR A 301 -22.89 -12.41 -6.77
N LEU A 302 -23.12 -13.48 -7.50
CA LEU A 302 -24.06 -13.54 -8.63
C LEU A 302 -25.52 -13.82 -8.23
N GLY A 303 -25.86 -13.78 -6.94
CA GLY A 303 -27.19 -14.14 -6.42
C GLY A 303 -28.36 -13.24 -6.84
N ALA A 304 -28.13 -12.12 -7.52
CA ALA A 304 -29.18 -11.14 -7.85
C ALA A 304 -29.82 -11.32 -9.24
N SER A 305 -29.27 -12.14 -10.13
CA SER A 305 -29.71 -12.22 -11.54
C SER A 305 -30.20 -13.59 -12.00
N GLY A 306 -30.99 -14.28 -11.16
CA GLY A 306 -31.73 -15.46 -11.61
C GLY A 306 -30.96 -16.79 -11.58
N TYR A 307 -29.78 -16.83 -11.01
CA TYR A 307 -29.09 -18.07 -10.69
C TYR A 307 -29.54 -18.56 -9.31
N PRO A 308 -30.02 -19.79 -9.17
CA PRO A 308 -30.61 -20.27 -7.90
C PRO A 308 -29.59 -20.52 -6.79
N TYR A 309 -28.30 -20.30 -7.03
CA TYR A 309 -27.22 -20.55 -6.10
C TYR A 309 -26.32 -19.32 -5.97
N ALA A 310 -25.99 -18.98 -4.74
CA ALA A 310 -24.98 -17.99 -4.41
C ALA A 310 -23.59 -18.56 -4.79
N ALA A 311 -23.18 -18.36 -6.03
CA ALA A 311 -21.88 -18.80 -6.49
C ALA A 311 -20.86 -17.67 -6.21
N GLN A 312 -19.92 -17.92 -5.33
CA GLN A 312 -18.71 -17.11 -5.24
C GLN A 312 -17.76 -17.51 -6.37
N ARG A 313 -17.19 -16.53 -7.04
CA ARG A 313 -16.23 -16.74 -8.13
C ARG A 313 -14.96 -15.96 -7.81
N PRO A 314 -14.07 -16.50 -6.98
CA PRO A 314 -12.79 -15.86 -6.74
C PRO A 314 -11.97 -15.81 -8.03
N ASP A 315 -11.26 -14.70 -8.25
CA ASP A 315 -10.28 -14.61 -9.32
C ASP A 315 -9.00 -15.39 -8.95
N PHE A 316 -8.68 -15.42 -7.66
CA PHE A 316 -7.50 -16.09 -7.12
C PHE A 316 -7.85 -16.98 -5.93
N HIS A 317 -7.14 -18.09 -5.82
CA HIS A 317 -7.21 -18.97 -4.66
C HIS A 317 -5.81 -19.21 -4.06
N PRO A 318 -5.71 -19.50 -2.74
CA PRO A 318 -4.45 -19.85 -2.11
C PRO A 318 -3.92 -21.17 -2.69
N THR A 319 -2.60 -21.25 -2.88
CA THR A 319 -1.95 -22.48 -3.33
C THR A 319 -1.88 -23.52 -2.21
N THR A 320 -1.69 -24.79 -2.55
CA THR A 320 -1.46 -25.86 -1.58
C THR A 320 -0.24 -25.56 -0.72
N ALA A 321 0.84 -25.06 -1.33
CA ALA A 321 2.04 -24.68 -0.61
C ALA A 321 1.80 -23.62 0.47
N LEU A 322 0.95 -22.62 0.20
CA LEU A 322 0.56 -21.65 1.19
C LEU A 322 -0.25 -22.30 2.34
N LEU A 323 -1.22 -23.14 2.01
CA LEU A 323 -2.06 -23.81 3.01
C LEU A 323 -1.25 -24.72 3.93
N GLU A 324 -0.26 -25.43 3.40
CA GLU A 324 0.63 -26.35 4.14
C GLU A 324 1.58 -25.65 5.13
N LEU A 325 1.77 -24.32 5.01
CA LEU A 325 2.54 -23.56 6.00
C LEU A 325 1.86 -23.54 7.37
N TYR A 326 0.53 -23.70 7.41
CA TYR A 326 -0.27 -23.64 8.65
C TYR A 326 -0.44 -25.06 9.21
N GLY A 327 0.32 -25.36 10.26
CA GLY A 327 0.21 -26.63 10.97
C GLY A 327 -0.98 -26.72 11.91
N ASP A 328 -1.11 -27.88 12.57
CA ASP A 328 -2.16 -28.13 13.54
C ASP A 328 -2.12 -27.09 14.68
N GLY A 329 -3.30 -26.57 15.04
CA GLY A 329 -3.44 -25.60 16.10
C GLY A 329 -3.15 -24.15 15.70
N ASP A 330 -2.69 -23.88 14.48
CA ASP A 330 -2.53 -22.51 13.99
C ASP A 330 -3.89 -21.88 13.73
N MET A 331 -4.30 -20.94 14.59
CA MET A 331 -5.62 -20.33 14.52
C MET A 331 -5.84 -19.51 13.25
N ARG A 332 -4.76 -19.07 12.57
CA ARG A 332 -4.84 -18.33 11.31
C ARG A 332 -5.44 -19.19 10.20
N ALA A 333 -5.20 -20.49 10.18
CA ALA A 333 -5.77 -21.39 9.19
C ALA A 333 -7.29 -21.29 9.14
N GLY A 334 -7.98 -21.25 10.30
CA GLY A 334 -9.42 -21.14 10.38
C GLY A 334 -9.99 -19.74 10.15
N VAL A 335 -9.16 -18.69 10.28
CA VAL A 335 -9.56 -17.29 10.07
C VAL A 335 -9.25 -16.82 8.66
N TYR A 336 -8.05 -17.15 8.16
CA TYR A 336 -7.57 -16.67 6.86
C TYR A 336 -8.07 -17.49 5.67
N PHE A 337 -8.56 -18.71 5.91
CA PHE A 337 -9.05 -19.56 4.83
C PHE A 337 -10.43 -20.11 5.16
N ARG A 338 -11.27 -20.16 4.13
CA ARG A 338 -12.59 -20.80 4.21
C ARG A 338 -12.75 -21.81 3.08
N GLN A 339 -13.33 -22.94 3.42
CA GLN A 339 -13.70 -23.93 2.43
C GLN A 339 -15.09 -23.61 1.88
N TYR A 340 -15.21 -23.50 0.56
CA TYR A 340 -16.46 -23.33 -0.15
C TYR A 340 -16.70 -24.48 -1.08
N THR A 341 -18.00 -24.82 -1.25
CA THR A 341 -18.44 -25.67 -2.34
C THR A 341 -18.74 -24.75 -3.53
N LEU A 342 -17.98 -24.89 -4.60
CA LEU A 342 -18.26 -24.20 -5.84
C LEU A 342 -19.14 -25.11 -6.71
N ASP A 343 -20.29 -24.62 -7.14
CA ASP A 343 -21.07 -25.24 -8.19
C ASP A 343 -20.77 -24.48 -9.49
N GLN A 344 -19.80 -24.98 -10.25
CA GLN A 344 -19.37 -24.34 -11.48
C GLN A 344 -19.65 -25.25 -12.68
N TRP A 345 -20.45 -24.73 -13.63
CA TRP A 345 -20.65 -25.30 -14.96
C TRP A 345 -21.06 -26.80 -15.00
N GLY A 346 -21.91 -27.22 -14.05
CA GLY A 346 -22.41 -28.59 -14.00
C GLY A 346 -21.45 -29.61 -13.38
N VAL A 347 -20.39 -29.14 -12.69
CA VAL A 347 -19.57 -29.98 -11.81
C VAL A 347 -20.03 -29.71 -10.37
N PRO A 348 -20.90 -30.54 -9.82
CA PRO A 348 -21.38 -30.38 -8.43
C PRO A 348 -20.28 -30.73 -7.43
N ASN A 349 -20.24 -29.99 -6.33
CA ASN A 349 -19.42 -30.27 -5.15
C ASN A 349 -17.89 -30.12 -5.33
N MET A 350 -17.44 -29.09 -6.03
CA MET A 350 -16.05 -28.72 -5.99
C MET A 350 -15.74 -28.01 -4.68
N PHE A 351 -14.89 -28.60 -3.86
CA PHE A 351 -14.41 -27.97 -2.62
C PHE A 351 -13.12 -27.23 -2.90
N ILE A 352 -13.08 -25.96 -2.54
CA ILE A 352 -11.89 -25.13 -2.67
C ILE A 352 -11.71 -24.27 -1.41
N TYR A 353 -10.48 -24.09 -0.99
CA TYR A 353 -10.15 -23.06 0.00
C TYR A 353 -10.05 -21.72 -0.70
N THR A 354 -10.73 -20.72 -0.16
CA THR A 354 -10.59 -19.33 -0.55
C THR A 354 -9.87 -18.56 0.55
N PHE A 355 -9.22 -17.48 0.18
CA PHE A 355 -8.57 -16.58 1.12
C PHE A 355 -9.60 -15.63 1.73
N ASN A 356 -9.66 -15.60 3.06
CA ASN A 356 -10.72 -14.92 3.80
C ASN A 356 -10.19 -13.94 4.86
N LYS A 357 -8.92 -13.57 4.79
CA LYS A 357 -8.34 -12.59 5.73
C LYS A 357 -9.03 -11.23 5.62
N PHE A 358 -9.51 -10.87 4.42
CA PHE A 358 -10.28 -9.64 4.18
C PHE A 358 -11.75 -9.99 3.84
N PRO A 359 -12.57 -10.35 4.84
CA PRO A 359 -13.92 -10.82 4.61
C PRO A 359 -14.91 -9.70 4.26
N GLY A 360 -14.48 -8.45 4.37
CA GLY A 360 -15.31 -7.26 4.28
C GLY A 360 -15.99 -6.91 5.59
N ASN A 361 -15.78 -5.70 6.06
CA ASN A 361 -16.36 -5.21 7.29
C ASN A 361 -17.86 -4.91 7.10
N PRO A 362 -18.77 -5.61 7.82
CA PRO A 362 -20.20 -5.41 7.66
C PRO A 362 -20.66 -3.99 8.04
N LEU A 363 -19.89 -3.26 8.85
CA LEU A 363 -20.21 -1.88 9.24
C LEU A 363 -19.93 -0.88 8.09
N LEU A 364 -19.11 -1.26 7.11
CA LEU A 364 -18.82 -0.46 5.92
C LEU A 364 -19.77 -0.76 4.76
N GLN A 365 -20.63 -1.78 4.89
CA GLN A 365 -21.57 -2.16 3.84
C GLN A 365 -22.76 -1.21 3.82
N LYS A 366 -23.09 -0.69 2.63
CA LYS A 366 -24.33 0.07 2.41
C LYS A 366 -25.46 -0.83 1.93
N SER A 367 -26.62 -0.71 2.56
CA SER A 367 -27.84 -1.31 2.02
C SER A 367 -28.19 -0.66 0.65
N GLY A 368 -28.29 -1.48 -0.41
CA GLY A 368 -28.73 -1.03 -1.74
C GLY A 368 -27.62 -0.63 -2.71
N LEU A 369 -26.35 -0.75 -2.34
CA LEU A 369 -25.22 -0.59 -3.26
C LEU A 369 -24.91 -1.91 -4.00
N SER A 370 -24.13 -1.77 -5.11
CA SER A 370 -23.64 -2.91 -5.86
C SER A 370 -22.81 -3.84 -4.98
N THR A 371 -22.74 -5.09 -5.35
CA THR A 371 -21.97 -6.14 -4.68
C THR A 371 -20.47 -5.84 -4.55
N ASP A 372 -19.99 -4.82 -5.26
CA ASP A 372 -18.57 -4.48 -5.32
C ASP A 372 -17.99 -3.94 -4.01
N ASN A 373 -18.85 -3.51 -3.08
CA ASN A 373 -18.42 -3.00 -1.77
C ASN A 373 -18.50 -4.04 -0.63
N TRP A 374 -18.82 -5.28 -0.94
CA TRP A 374 -19.05 -6.31 0.09
C TRP A 374 -17.77 -6.77 0.79
N TYR A 375 -16.61 -6.62 0.15
CA TYR A 375 -15.33 -7.09 0.68
C TYR A 375 -14.39 -5.93 0.99
N THR A 376 -14.95 -4.82 1.46
CA THR A 376 -14.19 -3.65 1.88
C THR A 376 -13.82 -3.77 3.35
N ASN A 377 -12.55 -3.61 3.63
CA ASN A 377 -11.98 -3.49 4.97
C ASN A 377 -11.27 -2.14 5.12
N ILE A 378 -11.14 -1.66 6.35
CA ILE A 378 -10.24 -0.56 6.66
C ILE A 378 -8.80 -1.07 6.49
N SER A 379 -7.95 -0.31 5.85
CA SER A 379 -6.54 -0.68 5.72
C SER A 379 -5.77 -0.40 7.01
N GLU A 380 -4.97 -1.37 7.43
CA GLU A 380 -4.08 -1.31 8.59
C GLU A 380 -2.61 -1.43 8.17
N PRO A 381 -1.98 -0.35 7.64
CA PRO A 381 -0.63 -0.42 7.09
C PRO A 381 0.45 -0.77 8.11
N PHE A 382 0.16 -0.63 9.40
CA PHE A 382 1.09 -0.94 10.49
C PHE A 382 0.39 -1.67 11.62
N MET A 383 0.84 -2.90 11.84
CA MET A 383 0.43 -3.76 12.93
C MET A 383 1.63 -4.22 13.75
N ILE A 384 1.39 -4.53 15.03
CA ILE A 384 2.47 -4.95 15.93
C ILE A 384 3.05 -6.31 15.53
N ALA A 385 2.27 -7.20 14.92
CA ALA A 385 2.76 -8.51 14.45
C ALA A 385 3.92 -8.36 13.47
N GLU A 386 3.86 -7.37 12.55
CA GLU A 386 4.98 -7.07 11.67
C GLU A 386 6.23 -6.65 12.46
N GLN A 387 6.08 -5.88 13.55
CA GLN A 387 7.22 -5.45 14.36
C GLN A 387 7.90 -6.63 15.07
N TYR A 388 7.16 -7.65 15.50
CA TYR A 388 7.75 -8.90 15.99
C TYR A 388 8.58 -9.60 14.92
N LEU A 389 8.11 -9.61 13.68
CA LEU A 389 8.82 -10.21 12.55
C LEU A 389 10.05 -9.40 12.12
N ILE A 390 9.94 -8.05 12.12
CA ILE A 390 11.10 -7.18 11.88
C ILE A 390 12.16 -7.40 12.97
N ALA A 391 11.77 -7.43 14.24
CA ALA A 391 12.70 -7.68 15.34
C ALA A 391 13.36 -9.07 15.23
N ALA A 392 12.58 -10.12 14.92
CA ALA A 392 13.13 -11.46 14.78
C ALA A 392 14.15 -11.54 13.63
N GLU A 393 13.83 -11.03 12.45
CA GLU A 393 14.75 -11.04 11.31
C GLU A 393 15.96 -10.16 11.57
N ALA A 394 15.75 -8.94 12.05
CA ALA A 394 16.81 -7.97 12.26
C ALA A 394 17.83 -8.45 13.33
N TYR A 395 17.37 -9.00 14.46
CA TYR A 395 18.26 -9.58 15.44
C TYR A 395 19.05 -10.76 14.90
N LEU A 396 18.43 -11.61 14.06
CA LEU A 396 19.15 -12.74 13.45
C LEU A 396 20.27 -12.26 12.52
N GLU A 397 19.95 -11.30 11.66
CA GLU A 397 20.92 -10.79 10.68
C GLU A 397 22.01 -9.88 11.34
N ASP A 398 21.72 -9.32 12.51
CA ASP A 398 22.70 -8.62 13.37
C ASP A 398 23.51 -9.58 14.27
N GLY A 399 23.31 -10.90 14.12
CA GLY A 399 24.08 -11.94 14.82
C GLY A 399 23.57 -12.32 16.21
N ASN A 400 22.37 -11.89 16.60
CA ASN A 400 21.76 -12.21 17.89
C ASN A 400 20.61 -13.22 17.76
N ALA A 401 20.95 -14.45 17.42
CA ALA A 401 19.97 -15.55 17.24
C ALA A 401 19.08 -15.82 18.47
N PRO A 402 19.54 -15.72 19.73
CA PRO A 402 18.67 -15.89 20.90
C PRO A 402 17.55 -14.84 20.98
N GLU A 403 17.83 -13.57 20.74
CA GLU A 403 16.77 -12.54 20.71
C GLU A 403 15.86 -12.72 19.50
N ALA A 404 16.39 -13.08 18.33
CA ALA A 404 15.59 -13.41 17.16
C ALA A 404 14.57 -14.52 17.46
N ALA A 405 15.00 -15.64 18.03
CA ALA A 405 14.14 -16.75 18.42
C ALA A 405 13.09 -16.34 19.46
N LYS A 406 13.42 -15.43 20.40
CA LYS A 406 12.49 -14.92 21.41
C LYS A 406 11.30 -14.19 20.76
N TYR A 407 11.55 -13.29 19.79
CA TYR A 407 10.48 -12.55 19.10
C TYR A 407 9.64 -13.47 18.20
N LEU A 408 10.26 -14.39 17.48
CA LEU A 408 9.57 -15.42 16.71
C LEU A 408 8.65 -16.27 17.60
N ASN A 409 9.18 -16.82 18.69
CA ASN A 409 8.43 -17.64 19.62
C ASN A 409 7.28 -16.86 20.28
N ALA A 410 7.47 -15.56 20.57
CA ALA A 410 6.44 -14.72 21.14
C ALA A 410 5.24 -14.57 20.18
N LEU A 411 5.47 -14.35 18.89
CA LEU A 411 4.42 -14.30 17.88
C LEU A 411 3.74 -15.67 17.73
N ARG A 412 4.52 -16.75 17.55
CA ARG A 412 3.98 -18.12 17.39
C ARG A 412 3.13 -18.55 18.58
N SER A 413 3.55 -18.23 19.80
CA SER A 413 2.79 -18.55 21.01
C SER A 413 1.44 -17.85 21.07
N SER A 414 1.24 -16.75 20.36
CA SER A 414 -0.03 -16.05 20.25
C SER A 414 -0.90 -16.54 19.10
N ARG A 415 -0.36 -17.31 18.18
CA ARG A 415 -1.04 -17.79 16.96
C ARG A 415 -1.33 -19.29 16.98
N ILE A 416 -0.55 -20.07 17.72
CA ILE A 416 -0.62 -21.54 17.69
C ILE A 416 -1.04 -22.05 19.06
N GLN A 417 -2.15 -22.77 19.11
CA GLN A 417 -2.66 -23.34 20.35
C GLN A 417 -1.72 -24.43 20.88
N GLY A 418 -1.37 -24.35 22.16
CA GLY A 418 -0.46 -25.31 22.78
C GLY A 418 1.00 -25.20 22.34
N TYR A 419 1.37 -24.08 21.73
CA TYR A 419 2.74 -23.85 21.25
C TYR A 419 3.76 -23.98 22.39
N VAL A 420 4.83 -24.68 22.09
CA VAL A 420 6.02 -24.77 22.96
C VAL A 420 7.16 -24.06 22.26
N ASN A 421 7.84 -23.17 22.98
CA ASN A 421 8.93 -22.40 22.41
C ASN A 421 9.99 -23.30 21.76
N GLU A 422 10.27 -23.04 20.51
CA GLU A 422 11.29 -23.75 19.75
C GLU A 422 12.70 -23.23 20.08
N THR A 423 13.64 -24.15 20.03
CA THR A 423 15.07 -23.85 20.12
C THR A 423 15.74 -24.21 18.82
N PHE A 424 16.52 -23.29 18.28
CA PHE A 424 17.19 -23.46 17.00
C PHE A 424 18.68 -23.67 17.25
N SER A 425 19.21 -24.76 16.75
CA SER A 425 20.65 -25.10 16.83
C SER A 425 21.42 -24.51 15.64
N ASP A 426 20.71 -24.20 14.56
CA ASP A 426 21.28 -23.64 13.33
C ASP A 426 20.59 -22.31 12.97
N THR A 427 21.37 -21.33 12.53
CA THR A 427 20.85 -20.02 12.13
C THR A 427 20.11 -20.06 10.80
N GLY A 428 20.39 -21.05 9.95
CA GLY A 428 19.66 -21.29 8.70
C GLY A 428 18.24 -21.75 8.97
N ASP A 429 18.06 -22.70 9.90
CA ASP A 429 16.73 -23.16 10.32
C ASP A 429 15.91 -22.03 10.95
N LEU A 430 16.54 -21.22 11.81
CA LEU A 430 15.89 -20.06 12.40
C LEU A 430 15.50 -19.01 11.33
N ARG A 431 16.38 -18.78 10.36
CA ARG A 431 16.09 -17.86 9.24
C ARG A 431 14.89 -18.34 8.42
N GLN A 432 14.85 -19.64 8.10
CA GLN A 432 13.70 -20.21 7.37
C GLN A 432 12.44 -20.12 8.19
N ALA A 433 12.48 -20.43 9.47
CA ALA A 433 11.34 -20.32 10.38
C ALA A 433 10.79 -18.88 10.49
N ILE A 434 11.66 -17.87 10.49
CA ILE A 434 11.27 -16.46 10.47
C ILE A 434 10.61 -16.08 9.12
N ARG A 435 11.18 -16.54 8.00
CA ARG A 435 10.61 -16.30 6.67
C ARG A 435 9.23 -16.93 6.51
N ASP A 436 9.08 -18.18 6.90
CA ASP A 436 7.79 -18.87 6.88
C ASP A 436 6.75 -18.17 7.76
N GLU A 437 7.16 -17.72 8.95
CA GLU A 437 6.27 -17.01 9.85
C GLU A 437 5.85 -15.65 9.29
N ARG A 438 6.78 -14.95 8.63
CA ARG A 438 6.50 -13.68 7.97
C ARG A 438 5.54 -13.87 6.80
N THR A 439 5.73 -14.90 6.00
CA THR A 439 4.80 -15.27 4.91
C THR A 439 3.41 -15.58 5.46
N LYS A 440 3.30 -16.39 6.53
CA LYS A 440 2.01 -16.73 7.14
C LYS A 440 1.28 -15.53 7.73
N GLU A 441 2.00 -14.67 8.44
CA GLU A 441 1.37 -13.54 9.13
C GLU A 441 0.91 -12.46 8.16
N LEU A 442 1.77 -12.11 7.17
CA LEU A 442 1.57 -10.96 6.29
C LEU A 442 0.96 -11.31 4.92
N VAL A 443 0.51 -12.57 4.72
CA VAL A 443 -0.13 -12.99 3.48
C VAL A 443 -1.31 -12.08 3.11
N GLY A 444 -1.39 -11.70 1.86
CA GLY A 444 -2.44 -10.81 1.33
C GLY A 444 -2.20 -9.32 1.55
N GLU A 445 -1.13 -8.94 2.26
CA GLU A 445 -0.82 -7.54 2.56
C GLU A 445 0.24 -6.94 1.61
N GLY A 446 0.65 -7.68 0.57
CA GLY A 446 1.59 -7.22 -0.45
C GLY A 446 3.06 -7.25 -0.06
N PHE A 447 3.43 -7.93 1.04
CA PHE A 447 4.81 -7.96 1.53
C PHE A 447 5.69 -9.02 0.86
N HIS A 448 5.14 -10.16 0.53
CA HIS A 448 5.92 -11.34 0.13
C HIS A 448 6.77 -11.12 -1.12
N PHE A 449 6.28 -10.37 -2.10
CA PHE A 449 7.03 -9.98 -3.30
C PHE A 449 8.32 -9.22 -2.95
N TYR A 450 8.23 -8.25 -2.05
CA TYR A 450 9.39 -7.47 -1.61
C TYR A 450 10.35 -8.31 -0.76
N ASP A 451 9.81 -9.23 0.02
CA ASP A 451 10.58 -10.16 0.82
C ASP A 451 11.39 -11.12 -0.06
N LEU A 452 10.78 -11.73 -1.08
CA LEU A 452 11.48 -12.55 -2.08
C LEU A 452 12.60 -11.76 -2.76
N LYS A 453 12.29 -10.55 -3.20
CA LYS A 453 13.28 -9.66 -3.84
C LYS A 453 14.48 -9.38 -2.93
N ARG A 454 14.25 -8.95 -1.66
CA ARG A 454 15.33 -8.60 -0.73
C ARG A 454 16.10 -9.82 -0.18
N TRP A 455 15.45 -10.97 -0.07
CA TRP A 455 16.08 -12.24 0.30
C TRP A 455 16.83 -12.88 -0.88
N LYS A 456 16.65 -12.36 -2.09
CA LYS A 456 17.18 -12.91 -3.33
C LYS A 456 16.74 -14.37 -3.53
N LEU A 457 15.45 -14.61 -3.37
CA LEU A 457 14.80 -15.88 -3.61
C LEU A 457 13.99 -15.84 -4.89
N GLY A 458 13.94 -16.97 -5.57
CA GLY A 458 12.96 -17.25 -6.61
C GLY A 458 11.85 -18.13 -6.04
N PHE A 459 10.92 -18.54 -6.90
CA PHE A 459 9.83 -19.44 -6.53
C PHE A 459 9.39 -20.30 -7.71
N ASN A 460 8.69 -21.38 -7.41
CA ASN A 460 8.04 -22.23 -8.38
C ASN A 460 6.56 -22.39 -8.03
N ARG A 461 5.67 -21.97 -8.93
CA ARG A 461 4.21 -22.04 -8.78
C ARG A 461 3.60 -23.27 -9.49
N SER A 462 4.41 -24.14 -10.09
CA SER A 462 3.96 -25.23 -10.94
C SER A 462 3.33 -26.41 -10.20
N ASP A 463 3.67 -26.63 -8.93
CA ASP A 463 3.27 -27.80 -8.14
C ASP A 463 2.29 -27.43 -7.02
N THR A 464 1.62 -26.27 -7.15
CA THR A 464 0.87 -25.63 -6.07
C THR A 464 -0.64 -25.72 -6.25
N GLU A 465 -1.14 -26.67 -7.05
CA GLU A 465 -2.57 -26.84 -7.28
C GLU A 465 -3.30 -27.29 -6.01
N GLN A 466 -4.36 -26.58 -5.66
CA GLN A 466 -5.20 -26.90 -4.50
C GLN A 466 -6.17 -28.06 -4.74
N VAL A 467 -6.22 -28.69 -5.90
CA VAL A 467 -7.42 -29.37 -6.33
C VAL A 467 -7.46 -30.85 -6.12
N THR A 468 -8.36 -31.31 -5.27
CA THR A 468 -8.83 -32.69 -5.25
C THR A 468 -10.05 -32.83 -6.19
N GLY A 469 -9.82 -33.33 -7.42
CA GLY A 469 -10.89 -33.85 -8.28
C GLY A 469 -11.42 -32.97 -9.40
N VAL A 470 -10.95 -31.75 -9.56
CA VAL A 470 -11.18 -30.94 -10.76
C VAL A 470 -9.83 -30.57 -11.36
N GLN A 471 -9.57 -31.05 -12.58
CA GLN A 471 -8.47 -30.49 -13.37
C GLN A 471 -8.81 -29.03 -13.66
N LEU A 472 -8.27 -28.12 -12.85
CA LEU A 472 -8.03 -26.77 -13.32
C LEU A 472 -7.15 -26.94 -14.55
N ASP A 473 -7.59 -26.45 -15.70
CA ASP A 473 -6.81 -26.54 -16.92
C ASP A 473 -5.61 -25.61 -16.78
N VAL A 474 -4.54 -26.13 -16.20
CA VAL A 474 -3.26 -25.43 -15.96
C VAL A 474 -2.61 -24.99 -17.27
N SER A 475 -3.14 -25.44 -18.40
CA SER A 475 -2.64 -25.06 -19.74
C SER A 475 -2.77 -23.57 -20.04
N TYR A 476 -3.66 -22.86 -19.34
CA TYR A 476 -3.78 -21.40 -19.45
C TYR A 476 -2.67 -20.64 -18.72
N PHE A 477 -2.13 -21.22 -17.65
CA PHE A 477 -1.03 -20.65 -16.86
C PHE A 477 0.11 -21.66 -16.93
N SER A 478 0.96 -21.47 -17.95
CA SER A 478 2.21 -22.21 -18.04
C SER A 478 2.91 -22.21 -16.68
N LYS A 479 3.48 -23.37 -16.31
CA LYS A 479 4.36 -23.49 -15.14
C LYS A 479 5.19 -22.22 -15.01
N LEU A 480 5.05 -21.54 -13.89
CA LEU A 480 5.75 -20.29 -13.63
C LEU A 480 6.89 -20.56 -12.65
N GLU A 481 8.09 -20.53 -13.16
CA GLU A 481 9.30 -20.58 -12.36
C GLU A 481 10.03 -19.26 -12.52
N ILE A 482 10.26 -18.58 -11.40
CA ILE A 482 10.98 -17.31 -11.34
C ILE A 482 12.26 -17.54 -10.57
N GLU A 483 13.37 -17.29 -11.25
CA GLU A 483 14.69 -17.46 -10.65
C GLU A 483 15.01 -16.34 -9.65
N ALA A 484 15.90 -16.66 -8.71
CA ALA A 484 16.42 -15.66 -7.77
C ALA A 484 17.13 -14.53 -8.53
N GLY A 485 16.71 -13.29 -8.28
CA GLY A 485 17.28 -12.11 -8.92
C GLY A 485 16.81 -11.86 -10.34
N ASP A 486 15.69 -12.44 -10.76
CA ASP A 486 15.02 -12.09 -12.02
C ASP A 486 14.82 -10.57 -12.08
N TYR A 487 15.18 -9.94 -13.21
CA TYR A 487 15.13 -8.49 -13.36
C TYR A 487 13.72 -7.91 -13.16
N ARG A 488 12.67 -8.69 -13.42
CA ARG A 488 11.27 -8.29 -13.28
C ARG A 488 10.80 -8.10 -11.83
N PHE A 489 11.60 -8.48 -10.83
CA PHE A 489 11.40 -8.03 -9.47
C PHE A 489 11.56 -6.50 -9.32
N THR A 490 12.23 -5.86 -10.27
CA THR A 490 12.31 -4.40 -10.38
C THR A 490 11.47 -3.97 -11.59
N TRP A 491 10.36 -3.31 -11.33
CA TRP A 491 9.42 -2.93 -12.39
C TRP A 491 9.96 -1.83 -13.30
N PRO A 492 9.52 -1.77 -14.56
CA PRO A 492 9.95 -0.71 -15.48
C PRO A 492 9.40 0.66 -15.04
N ILE A 493 10.12 1.71 -15.37
CA ILE A 493 9.55 3.06 -15.39
C ILE A 493 8.47 3.08 -16.49
N PRO A 494 7.24 3.54 -16.20
CA PRO A 494 6.18 3.54 -17.19
C PRO A 494 6.53 4.28 -18.47
N LYS A 495 6.16 3.70 -19.61
CA LYS A 495 6.44 4.32 -20.91
C LYS A 495 5.87 5.73 -21.02
N ALA A 496 4.67 5.96 -20.49
CA ALA A 496 4.05 7.27 -20.49
C ALA A 496 4.90 8.33 -19.75
N GLU A 497 5.56 7.92 -18.67
CA GLU A 497 6.46 8.81 -17.92
C GLU A 497 7.75 9.11 -18.70
N ILE A 498 8.34 8.09 -19.33
CA ILE A 498 9.54 8.28 -20.17
C ILE A 498 9.22 9.20 -21.36
N ASP A 499 8.06 9.02 -21.99
CA ASP A 499 7.63 9.85 -23.12
C ASP A 499 7.35 11.31 -22.67
N ALA A 500 6.86 11.52 -21.44
CA ALA A 500 6.55 12.85 -20.89
C ALA A 500 7.78 13.58 -20.30
N ASN A 501 8.78 12.84 -19.80
CA ASN A 501 9.97 13.40 -19.16
C ASN A 501 11.25 13.03 -19.92
N PRO A 502 11.78 13.93 -20.75
CA PRO A 502 12.99 13.66 -21.55
C PRO A 502 14.23 13.29 -20.74
N GLN A 503 14.28 13.64 -19.43
CA GLN A 503 15.41 13.28 -18.57
C GLN A 503 15.46 11.78 -18.27
N LEU A 504 14.33 11.05 -18.43
CA LEU A 504 14.24 9.62 -18.19
C LEU A 504 14.55 8.76 -19.40
N LYS A 505 14.79 9.36 -20.57
CA LYS A 505 14.88 8.66 -21.86
C LYS A 505 15.85 7.48 -21.87
N ASP A 506 16.98 7.63 -21.19
CA ASP A 506 18.05 6.63 -21.14
C ASP A 506 18.20 6.04 -19.72
N GLU A 507 17.18 6.20 -18.86
CA GLU A 507 17.21 5.83 -17.44
C GLU A 507 16.21 4.69 -17.09
N GLN A 508 15.85 3.88 -18.09
CA GLN A 508 15.00 2.70 -17.85
C GLN A 508 15.72 1.63 -17.02
N ASN A 509 14.98 0.85 -16.26
CA ASN A 509 15.51 -0.29 -15.55
C ASN A 509 16.04 -1.37 -16.51
N PRO A 510 17.15 -2.04 -16.18
CA PRO A 510 17.72 -3.08 -17.04
C PRO A 510 16.72 -4.21 -17.35
N GLY A 511 16.67 -4.64 -18.60
CA GLY A 511 15.79 -5.71 -19.07
C GLY A 511 14.52 -5.22 -19.80
N TYR A 512 14.23 -3.92 -19.78
CA TYR A 512 13.09 -3.28 -20.44
C TYR A 512 13.50 -2.35 -21.55
#